data_fe9ffe32760fe7d1d08c90f9b52f5241
#
_entry.id   fe9ffe32760fe7d1d08c90f9b52f5241
#
_cell.length_a   1.000
_cell.length_b   1.000
_cell.length_c   1.000
_cell.angle_alpha   90.00
_cell.angle_beta   90.00
_cell.angle_gamma   90.00
#
_symmetry.space_group_name_H-M   'P 1'
#
loop_
_entity.id
_entity.type
_entity.pdbx_description
1 polymer ?
#
loop_
_entity_poly.entity_id
_entity_poly.type
_entity_poly.pdbx_seq_one_letter_code
_entity_poly.pdbx_strand_id
1 'polypeptide(L)'
;QKVSETDRVLKNLSGATYDELLAVSQNVRKELRAAVPDTAQYNAALEQNRRVTEAVSKAQKNMRVEVGCQASPIGKAVEMFNKYAAVVTTVIAAVTGLTLKLNQLREKRNEREDAKADVEALTGLSKDSIDWLEQQAVRLSTQMTDSGIRIRQSATEILDAYKLVGSAKPELLSNKEALAEVTEQTLILASASGMSLKDAVDAVTLSLNQYGDGADQAARYANVMAAGSKYGAAAVESVTTAVTKSGVAASSANIPIEQLVGTIETLAEKGIKDEIAGTGLKKFFLTLQTGADETNPKIVGLETALDNLQKKQLSAAQIKKMFGEEGYNVASVLINETEKVKYYTKAVTGTSVAMEQAATKSDTAAAKLAQAKNKMNEMGMELMEKLNPSIISVVNGTVNWSRKIIDLIGFMVKHSSTIITLTTAITTYYLAVKATEFYETKLRNAKLLNIATDKIAETWSKIRLASTLALSAAKFALSGNIKMATTAMRAFNTATKGNLIALVASAVI
;
A
#
# COMPACT_ATOMS: atom_id res chain seq x y z
N GLN A 1 16.70 -8.62 53.59
CA GLN A 1 16.17 -8.24 52.29
C GLN A 1 16.65 -6.81 51.99
N LYS A 2 17.51 -6.61 51.00
CA LYS A 2 17.88 -5.23 50.50
C LYS A 2 16.61 -4.65 49.88
N VAL A 3 16.00 -3.65 50.55
CA VAL A 3 14.93 -2.83 49.97
C VAL A 3 15.49 -2.21 48.70
N SER A 4 14.82 -2.38 47.55
CA SER A 4 15.30 -1.84 46.31
C SER A 4 15.36 -0.29 46.38
N GLU A 5 16.28 0.34 45.70
CA GLU A 5 16.41 1.79 45.68
C GLU A 5 15.11 2.44 45.20
N THR A 6 14.40 1.79 44.31
CA THR A 6 13.06 2.16 43.85
C THR A 6 12.05 2.20 45.00
N ASP A 7 12.02 1.19 45.87
CA ASP A 7 11.10 1.13 47.04
C ASP A 7 11.43 2.21 48.07
N ARG A 8 12.71 2.51 48.27
CA ARG A 8 13.15 3.57 49.20
C ARG A 8 12.63 4.93 48.74
N VAL A 9 12.79 5.25 47.44
CA VAL A 9 12.34 6.54 46.86
C VAL A 9 10.82 6.61 46.80
N LEU A 10 10.10 5.54 46.49
CA LEU A 10 8.64 5.49 46.46
C LEU A 10 8.01 5.75 47.83
N LYS A 11 8.69 5.39 48.94
CA LYS A 11 8.26 5.67 50.33
C LYS A 11 8.45 7.12 50.71
N ASN A 12 9.43 7.85 50.12
CA ASN A 12 9.67 9.26 50.46
C ASN A 12 10.01 10.10 49.19
N LEU A 13 9.01 10.31 48.36
CA LEU A 13 9.12 11.06 47.11
C LEU A 13 9.49 12.56 47.35
N SER A 14 9.15 13.13 48.52
CA SER A 14 9.42 14.54 48.84
C SER A 14 10.87 14.80 49.24
N GLY A 15 11.61 13.79 49.69
CA GLY A 15 13.00 13.90 50.08
C GLY A 15 13.98 13.40 49.01
N ALA A 16 13.50 12.90 47.88
CA ALA A 16 14.32 12.35 46.82
C ALA A 16 14.87 13.47 45.90
N THR A 17 16.09 13.29 45.43
CA THR A 17 16.70 14.15 44.41
C THR A 17 16.01 14.01 43.05
N TYR A 18 16.15 15.01 42.20
CA TYR A 18 15.58 14.98 40.84
C TYR A 18 16.06 13.78 40.02
N ASP A 19 17.33 13.41 40.12
CA ASP A 19 17.92 12.28 39.41
C ASP A 19 17.38 10.93 39.92
N GLU A 20 17.20 10.78 41.24
CA GLU A 20 16.57 9.63 41.86
C GLU A 20 15.09 9.48 41.41
N LEU A 21 14.35 10.60 41.36
CA LEU A 21 12.98 10.62 40.87
C LEU A 21 12.88 10.24 39.39
N LEU A 22 13.84 10.68 38.56
CA LEU A 22 13.92 10.31 37.15
C LEU A 22 14.19 8.82 36.97
N ALA A 23 15.16 8.27 37.71
CA ALA A 23 15.49 6.84 37.65
C ALA A 23 14.31 5.96 38.08
N VAL A 24 13.62 6.34 39.16
CA VAL A 24 12.42 5.66 39.64
C VAL A 24 11.25 5.78 38.65
N SER A 25 11.08 6.93 38.03
CA SER A 25 10.07 7.12 36.97
C SER A 25 10.28 6.16 35.81
N GLN A 26 11.52 5.91 35.39
CA GLN A 26 11.83 4.94 34.33
C GLN A 26 11.49 3.51 34.74
N ASN A 27 11.83 3.13 35.99
CA ASN A 27 11.57 1.79 36.52
C ASN A 27 10.05 1.52 36.64
N VAL A 28 9.31 2.45 37.26
CA VAL A 28 7.84 2.33 37.42
C VAL A 28 7.12 2.29 36.08
N ARG A 29 7.57 3.04 35.08
CA ARG A 29 7.05 2.93 33.70
C ARG A 29 7.34 1.59 33.06
N LYS A 30 8.48 0.98 33.35
CA LYS A 30 8.84 -0.36 32.87
C LYS A 30 7.94 -1.42 33.52
N GLU A 31 7.68 -1.32 34.81
CA GLU A 31 6.76 -2.20 35.53
C GLU A 31 5.32 -2.05 35.04
N LEU A 32 4.84 -0.82 34.85
CA LEU A 32 3.52 -0.56 34.28
C LEU A 32 3.33 -1.16 32.88
N ARG A 33 4.38 -1.14 32.05
CA ARG A 33 4.34 -1.76 30.72
C ARG A 33 4.34 -3.28 30.75
N ALA A 34 4.90 -3.88 31.79
CA ALA A 34 4.98 -5.32 31.97
C ALA A 34 3.73 -5.90 32.66
N ALA A 35 2.96 -5.08 33.36
CA ALA A 35 1.76 -5.50 34.07
C ALA A 35 0.56 -5.70 33.10
N VAL A 36 -0.24 -6.72 33.39
CA VAL A 36 -1.45 -7.01 32.62
C VAL A 36 -2.55 -6.02 32.99
N PRO A 37 -3.20 -5.34 32.03
CA PRO A 37 -4.30 -4.41 32.28
C PRO A 37 -5.39 -5.06 33.16
N ASP A 38 -6.07 -4.23 33.98
CA ASP A 38 -7.14 -4.60 34.90
C ASP A 38 -6.76 -5.57 36.05
N THR A 39 -5.46 -5.78 36.28
CA THR A 39 -4.97 -6.51 37.44
C THR A 39 -4.68 -5.56 38.63
N ALA A 40 -4.68 -6.09 39.83
CA ALA A 40 -4.25 -5.33 41.02
C ALA A 40 -2.82 -4.79 40.90
N GLN A 41 -1.94 -5.55 40.23
CA GLN A 41 -0.55 -5.11 39.92
C GLN A 41 -0.52 -3.93 38.96
N TYR A 42 -1.35 -3.96 37.93
CA TYR A 42 -1.44 -2.83 36.97
C TYR A 42 -1.94 -1.57 37.64
N ASN A 43 -3.00 -1.64 38.45
CA ASN A 43 -3.56 -0.53 39.18
C ASN A 43 -2.56 0.07 40.20
N ALA A 44 -1.80 -0.77 40.88
CA ALA A 44 -0.74 -0.35 41.81
C ALA A 44 0.40 0.36 41.08
N ALA A 45 0.87 -0.18 39.93
CA ALA A 45 1.92 0.43 39.10
C ALA A 45 1.43 1.75 38.44
N LEU A 46 0.16 1.86 38.09
CA LEU A 46 -0.45 3.07 37.55
C LEU A 46 -0.47 4.20 38.59
N GLU A 47 -0.87 3.90 39.82
CA GLU A 47 -0.89 4.87 40.93
C GLU A 47 0.54 5.31 41.31
N GLN A 48 1.48 4.38 41.33
CA GLN A 48 2.90 4.70 41.57
C GLN A 48 3.44 5.62 40.47
N ASN A 49 3.13 5.34 39.19
CA ASN A 49 3.54 6.17 38.07
C ASN A 49 2.95 7.59 38.16
N ARG A 50 1.68 7.73 38.58
CA ARG A 50 1.05 9.04 38.82
C ARG A 50 1.78 9.83 39.89
N ARG A 51 2.02 9.23 41.06
CA ARG A 51 2.70 9.83 42.20
C ARG A 51 4.13 10.28 41.88
N VAL A 52 4.89 9.43 41.19
CA VAL A 52 6.27 9.76 40.76
C VAL A 52 6.27 10.88 39.72
N THR A 53 5.34 10.88 38.78
CA THR A 53 5.23 11.93 37.75
C THR A 53 4.90 13.29 38.37
N GLU A 54 4.03 13.31 39.36
CA GLU A 54 3.71 14.53 40.15
C GLU A 54 4.93 15.03 40.94
N ALA A 55 5.69 14.09 41.58
CA ALA A 55 6.90 14.44 42.31
C ALA A 55 8.01 14.99 41.39
N VAL A 56 8.22 14.39 40.23
CA VAL A 56 9.16 14.90 39.20
C VAL A 56 8.75 16.32 38.76
N SER A 57 7.46 16.54 38.48
CA SER A 57 6.95 17.85 38.08
C SER A 57 7.16 18.91 39.17
N LYS A 58 6.93 18.53 40.45
CA LYS A 58 7.14 19.43 41.61
C LYS A 58 8.62 19.73 41.84
N ALA A 59 9.49 18.71 41.75
CA ALA A 59 10.94 18.90 41.83
C ALA A 59 11.48 19.80 40.71
N GLN A 60 10.97 19.66 39.51
CA GLN A 60 11.30 20.48 38.36
C GLN A 60 10.84 21.93 38.52
N LYS A 61 9.66 22.16 39.12
CA LYS A 61 9.19 23.49 39.49
C LYS A 61 10.07 24.14 40.58
N ASN A 62 10.44 23.38 41.60
CA ASN A 62 11.30 23.86 42.69
C ASN A 62 12.72 24.23 42.20
N MET A 63 13.33 23.41 41.34
CA MET A 63 14.59 23.75 40.67
C MET A 63 14.47 25.06 39.85
N ARG A 64 13.35 25.28 39.18
CA ARG A 64 13.10 26.57 38.48
C ARG A 64 13.01 27.76 39.45
N VAL A 65 12.47 27.55 40.63
CA VAL A 65 12.34 28.62 41.66
C VAL A 65 13.71 28.90 42.32
N GLU A 66 14.53 27.87 42.62
CA GLU A 66 15.87 28.05 43.19
C GLU A 66 16.85 28.69 42.20
N VAL A 67 16.78 28.37 40.93
CA VAL A 67 17.59 29.00 39.87
C VAL A 67 17.10 30.45 39.60
N GLY A 68 15.84 30.76 39.89
CA GLY A 68 15.26 32.12 39.76
C GLY A 68 15.69 33.11 40.86
N CYS A 69 16.27 32.63 41.96
CA CYS A 69 16.68 33.50 43.09
C CYS A 69 18.10 34.05 42.99
N GLN A 70 18.85 33.82 41.94
CA GLN A 70 20.13 34.49 41.72
C GLN A 70 20.03 35.45 40.52
N ALA A 71 19.60 36.69 40.80
CA ALA A 71 19.65 37.82 39.89
C ALA A 71 21.11 38.30 39.62
N SER A 72 21.98 37.38 39.22
CA SER A 72 23.29 37.71 38.69
C SER A 72 23.26 37.78 37.17
N PRO A 73 24.09 38.61 36.51
CA PRO A 73 24.21 38.65 35.06
C PRO A 73 24.48 37.26 34.45
N ILE A 74 25.13 36.38 35.21
CA ILE A 74 25.44 34.98 34.84
C ILE A 74 24.17 34.13 34.86
N GLY A 75 23.26 34.27 35.82
CA GLY A 75 21.99 33.55 35.88
C GLY A 75 21.09 33.88 34.68
N LYS A 76 21.05 35.14 34.27
CA LYS A 76 20.31 35.59 33.08
C LYS A 76 20.95 35.02 31.79
N ALA A 77 22.27 34.97 31.74
CA ALA A 77 22.99 34.39 30.61
C ALA A 77 22.76 32.86 30.50
N VAL A 78 22.75 32.13 31.63
CA VAL A 78 22.45 30.70 31.70
C VAL A 78 20.98 30.43 31.36
N GLU A 79 20.04 31.27 31.80
CA GLU A 79 18.61 31.14 31.42
C GLU A 79 18.40 31.42 29.94
N MET A 80 19.06 32.42 29.37
CA MET A 80 19.08 32.66 27.92
C MET A 80 19.75 31.50 27.19
N PHE A 81 20.89 30.99 27.66
CA PHE A 81 21.58 29.86 27.04
C PHE A 81 20.72 28.58 27.05
N ASN A 82 20.02 28.31 28.17
CA ASN A 82 19.10 27.16 28.25
C ASN A 82 17.85 27.35 27.37
N LYS A 83 17.34 28.58 27.26
CA LYS A 83 16.29 28.91 26.28
C LYS A 83 16.76 28.70 24.84
N TYR A 84 17.97 29.19 24.52
CA TYR A 84 18.56 28.97 23.19
C TYR A 84 18.96 27.54 22.95
N ALA A 85 19.49 26.80 23.94
CA ALA A 85 19.82 25.39 23.83
C ALA A 85 18.57 24.54 23.59
N ALA A 86 17.45 24.80 24.26
CA ALA A 86 16.19 24.11 24.02
C ALA A 86 15.66 24.38 22.60
N VAL A 87 15.71 25.64 22.14
CA VAL A 87 15.34 26.00 20.76
C VAL A 87 16.28 25.37 19.76
N VAL A 88 17.60 25.39 19.98
CA VAL A 88 18.60 24.79 19.11
C VAL A 88 18.41 23.28 19.05
N THR A 89 18.17 22.61 20.18
CA THR A 89 17.92 21.15 20.20
C THR A 89 16.65 20.78 19.45
N THR A 90 15.58 21.59 19.62
CA THR A 90 14.33 21.40 18.88
C THR A 90 14.53 21.63 17.38
N VAL A 91 15.29 22.65 17.00
CA VAL A 91 15.62 22.93 15.60
C VAL A 91 16.50 21.84 15.01
N ILE A 92 17.53 21.34 15.74
CA ILE A 92 18.37 20.24 15.30
C ILE A 92 17.52 18.97 15.09
N ALA A 93 16.64 18.63 16.03
CA ALA A 93 15.76 17.48 15.90
C ALA A 93 14.80 17.61 14.70
N ALA A 94 14.25 18.81 14.49
CA ALA A 94 13.38 19.10 13.34
C ALA A 94 14.15 19.05 12.00
N VAL A 95 15.37 19.62 11.95
CA VAL A 95 16.23 19.58 10.76
C VAL A 95 16.69 18.15 10.46
N THR A 96 17.05 17.36 11.48
CA THR A 96 17.41 15.95 11.29
C THR A 96 16.22 15.13 10.78
N GLY A 97 15.04 15.31 11.36
CA GLY A 97 13.81 14.68 10.88
C GLY A 97 13.45 15.07 9.44
N LEU A 98 13.63 16.34 9.10
CA LEU A 98 13.45 16.86 7.75
C LEU A 98 14.46 16.25 6.78
N THR A 99 15.75 16.20 7.15
CA THR A 99 16.81 15.60 6.32
C THR A 99 16.52 14.14 6.01
N LEU A 100 16.14 13.35 7.02
CA LEU A 100 15.78 11.95 6.84
C LEU A 100 14.59 11.79 5.88
N LYS A 101 13.59 12.66 6.00
CA LYS A 101 12.40 12.59 5.13
C LYS A 101 12.71 13.05 3.70
N LEU A 102 13.49 14.10 3.54
CA LEU A 102 13.95 14.54 2.21
C LEU A 102 14.80 13.48 1.52
N ASN A 103 15.69 12.78 2.25
CA ASN A 103 16.46 11.67 1.71
C ASN A 103 15.56 10.51 1.27
N GLN A 104 14.55 10.14 2.06
CA GLN A 104 13.58 9.12 1.67
C GLN A 104 12.77 9.51 0.41
N LEU A 105 12.36 10.78 0.30
CA LEU A 105 11.66 11.28 -0.89
C LEU A 105 12.57 11.32 -2.11
N ARG A 106 13.85 11.68 -1.91
CA ARG A 106 14.87 11.66 -2.97
C ARG A 106 15.15 10.24 -3.47
N GLU A 107 15.25 9.29 -2.57
CA GLU A 107 15.40 7.87 -2.91
C GLU A 107 14.21 7.39 -3.76
N LYS A 108 12.97 7.66 -3.33
CA LYS A 108 11.77 7.34 -4.09
C LYS A 108 11.69 8.04 -5.45
N ARG A 109 12.19 9.25 -5.55
CA ARG A 109 12.29 9.95 -6.83
C ARG A 109 13.31 9.26 -7.75
N ASN A 110 14.49 8.91 -7.24
CA ASN A 110 15.50 8.19 -8.00
C ASN A 110 14.96 6.83 -8.47
N GLU A 111 14.31 6.06 -7.59
CA GLU A 111 13.62 4.81 -7.95
C GLU A 111 12.61 5.02 -9.10
N ARG A 112 11.89 6.14 -9.09
CA ARG A 112 10.96 6.48 -10.17
C ARG A 112 11.67 6.87 -11.46
N GLU A 113 12.72 7.67 -11.37
CA GLU A 113 13.54 8.04 -12.53
C GLU A 113 14.17 6.80 -13.16
N ASP A 114 14.65 5.85 -12.37
CA ASP A 114 15.17 4.57 -12.83
C ASP A 114 14.08 3.72 -13.50
N ALA A 115 12.92 3.56 -12.86
CA ALA A 115 11.78 2.83 -13.45
C ALA A 115 11.31 3.45 -14.77
N LYS A 116 11.30 4.79 -14.86
CA LYS A 116 10.95 5.53 -16.06
C LYS A 116 11.99 5.30 -17.17
N ALA A 117 13.28 5.36 -16.83
CA ALA A 117 14.37 5.09 -17.79
C ALA A 117 14.31 3.63 -18.28
N ASP A 118 13.97 2.69 -17.42
CA ASP A 118 13.77 1.29 -17.78
C ASP A 118 12.62 1.10 -18.78
N VAL A 119 11.48 1.79 -18.57
CA VAL A 119 10.35 1.77 -19.52
C VAL A 119 10.78 2.39 -20.85
N GLU A 120 11.48 3.54 -20.84
CA GLU A 120 11.98 4.20 -22.04
C GLU A 120 12.93 3.29 -22.83
N ALA A 121 13.90 2.68 -22.15
CA ALA A 121 14.88 1.78 -22.75
C ALA A 121 14.23 0.53 -23.37
N LEU A 122 13.20 -0.01 -22.74
CA LEU A 122 12.49 -1.18 -23.25
C LEU A 122 11.57 -0.86 -24.42
N THR A 123 10.81 0.24 -24.31
CA THR A 123 9.75 0.58 -25.27
C THR A 123 10.26 1.32 -26.49
N GLY A 124 11.33 2.09 -26.34
CA GLY A 124 11.78 3.04 -27.36
C GLY A 124 10.79 4.17 -27.64
N LEU A 125 9.78 4.36 -26.77
CA LEU A 125 8.79 5.43 -26.89
C LEU A 125 9.45 6.81 -26.72
N SER A 126 8.84 7.82 -27.33
CA SER A 126 9.27 9.20 -27.14
C SER A 126 9.16 9.64 -25.69
N LYS A 127 10.00 10.59 -25.29
CA LYS A 127 9.98 11.15 -23.93
C LYS A 127 8.60 11.65 -23.53
N ASP A 128 7.86 12.30 -24.44
CA ASP A 128 6.50 12.77 -24.18
C ASP A 128 5.53 11.61 -23.88
N SER A 129 5.72 10.47 -24.55
CA SER A 129 4.93 9.26 -24.29
C SER A 129 5.27 8.64 -22.94
N ILE A 130 6.55 8.64 -22.55
CA ILE A 130 7.00 8.17 -21.26
C ILE A 130 6.49 9.10 -20.13
N ASP A 131 6.53 10.42 -20.32
CA ASP A 131 5.98 11.39 -19.38
C ASP A 131 4.47 11.21 -19.22
N TRP A 132 3.76 10.88 -20.29
CA TRP A 132 2.33 10.55 -20.23
C TRP A 132 2.07 9.26 -19.45
N LEU A 133 2.86 8.20 -19.65
CA LEU A 133 2.76 6.95 -18.88
C LEU A 133 3.03 7.19 -17.39
N GLU A 134 4.03 8.02 -17.05
CA GLU A 134 4.29 8.43 -15.67
C GLU A 134 3.08 9.16 -15.07
N GLN A 135 2.47 10.09 -15.81
CA GLN A 135 1.25 10.78 -15.34
C GLN A 135 0.09 9.80 -15.11
N GLN A 136 -0.09 8.80 -15.99
CA GLN A 136 -1.09 7.75 -15.78
C GLN A 136 -0.76 6.90 -14.53
N ALA A 137 0.51 6.55 -14.32
CA ALA A 137 0.94 5.82 -13.13
C ALA A 137 0.67 6.63 -11.84
N VAL A 138 0.97 7.92 -11.84
CA VAL A 138 0.64 8.83 -10.73
C VAL A 138 -0.88 8.92 -10.53
N ARG A 139 -1.66 9.06 -11.60
CA ARG A 139 -3.13 9.08 -11.54
C ARG A 139 -3.68 7.82 -10.90
N LEU A 140 -3.31 6.64 -11.39
CA LEU A 140 -3.77 5.36 -10.89
C LEU A 140 -3.37 5.12 -9.42
N SER A 141 -2.17 5.55 -9.02
CA SER A 141 -1.68 5.38 -7.65
C SER A 141 -2.33 6.33 -6.63
N THR A 142 -2.85 7.47 -7.07
CA THR A 142 -3.35 8.57 -6.20
C THR A 142 -4.86 8.81 -6.29
N GLN A 143 -5.50 8.35 -7.36
CA GLN A 143 -6.92 8.53 -7.62
C GLN A 143 -7.60 7.16 -7.80
N MET A 144 -8.91 7.15 -7.83
CA MET A 144 -9.66 5.97 -8.27
C MET A 144 -9.56 5.85 -9.79
N THR A 145 -9.61 4.63 -10.30
CA THR A 145 -9.85 4.37 -11.72
C THR A 145 -11.23 4.89 -12.13
N ASP A 146 -11.49 4.97 -13.42
CA ASP A 146 -12.80 5.38 -13.93
C ASP A 146 -13.92 4.41 -13.49
N SER A 147 -13.56 3.15 -13.18
CA SER A 147 -14.45 2.14 -12.59
C SER A 147 -14.58 2.24 -11.07
N GLY A 148 -14.06 3.28 -10.43
CA GLY A 148 -14.16 3.50 -8.99
C GLY A 148 -13.25 2.62 -8.13
N ILE A 149 -12.25 1.97 -8.70
CA ILE A 149 -11.34 1.05 -8.03
C ILE A 149 -10.10 1.83 -7.53
N ARG A 150 -9.64 1.56 -6.32
CA ARG A 150 -8.38 2.09 -5.78
C ARG A 150 -7.24 1.12 -6.04
N ILE A 151 -6.26 1.56 -6.78
CA ILE A 151 -5.00 0.83 -6.98
C ILE A 151 -4.09 1.08 -5.78
N ARG A 152 -3.52 0.02 -5.21
CA ARG A 152 -2.65 0.09 -4.02
C ARG A 152 -1.20 0.37 -4.35
N GLN A 153 -0.80 0.02 -5.56
CA GLN A 153 0.55 0.17 -6.07
C GLN A 153 0.93 1.65 -6.14
N SER A 154 2.19 1.95 -5.88
CA SER A 154 2.80 3.26 -6.10
C SER A 154 2.98 3.53 -7.59
N ALA A 155 3.20 4.79 -7.96
CA ALA A 155 3.45 5.13 -9.36
C ALA A 155 4.72 4.43 -9.91
N THR A 156 5.75 4.22 -9.08
CA THR A 156 6.96 3.45 -9.45
C THR A 156 6.61 1.99 -9.75
N GLU A 157 5.85 1.33 -8.89
CA GLU A 157 5.41 -0.06 -9.13
C GLU A 157 4.51 -0.18 -10.38
N ILE A 158 3.76 0.85 -10.72
CA ILE A 158 2.95 0.88 -11.95
C ILE A 158 3.84 1.08 -13.19
N LEU A 159 4.91 1.88 -13.10
CA LEU A 159 5.93 1.96 -14.15
C LEU A 159 6.62 0.61 -14.37
N ASP A 160 6.97 -0.11 -13.30
CA ASP A 160 7.48 -1.48 -13.40
C ASP A 160 6.45 -2.44 -14.03
N ALA A 161 5.16 -2.23 -13.76
CA ALA A 161 4.09 -3.01 -14.40
C ALA A 161 4.05 -2.74 -15.92
N TYR A 162 4.22 -1.51 -16.39
CA TYR A 162 4.33 -1.24 -17.82
C TYR A 162 5.49 -1.99 -18.47
N LYS A 163 6.65 -2.05 -17.79
CA LYS A 163 7.80 -2.84 -18.24
C LYS A 163 7.47 -4.33 -18.33
N LEU A 164 6.82 -4.89 -17.29
CA LEU A 164 6.43 -6.31 -17.29
C LEU A 164 5.44 -6.62 -18.43
N VAL A 165 4.39 -5.81 -18.59
CA VAL A 165 3.38 -5.98 -19.64
C VAL A 165 4.00 -5.83 -21.02
N GLY A 166 4.84 -4.81 -21.21
CA GLY A 166 5.54 -4.60 -22.48
C GLY A 166 6.51 -5.72 -22.84
N SER A 167 7.21 -6.28 -21.85
CA SER A 167 8.08 -7.45 -22.06
C SER A 167 7.29 -8.70 -22.42
N ALA A 168 6.12 -8.92 -21.81
CA ALA A 168 5.28 -10.09 -22.04
C ALA A 168 4.48 -9.98 -23.35
N LYS A 169 4.14 -8.77 -23.80
CA LYS A 169 3.43 -8.51 -25.06
C LYS A 169 4.08 -7.34 -25.81
N PRO A 170 5.18 -7.60 -26.56
CA PRO A 170 5.97 -6.55 -27.21
C PRO A 170 5.21 -5.68 -28.21
N GLU A 171 4.11 -6.16 -28.77
CA GLU A 171 3.25 -5.39 -29.68
C GLU A 171 2.72 -4.09 -29.04
N LEU A 172 2.52 -4.10 -27.72
CA LEU A 172 2.03 -2.95 -26.96
C LEU A 172 3.08 -1.85 -26.80
N LEU A 173 4.35 -2.14 -27.04
CA LEU A 173 5.45 -1.19 -26.89
C LEU A 173 5.36 -0.01 -27.86
N SER A 174 4.64 -0.17 -28.97
CA SER A 174 4.43 0.91 -29.97
C SER A 174 3.21 1.80 -29.66
N ASN A 175 2.40 1.45 -28.66
CA ASN A 175 1.16 2.17 -28.34
C ASN A 175 1.01 2.31 -26.81
N LYS A 176 1.30 3.52 -26.33
CA LYS A 176 1.28 3.83 -24.90
C LYS A 176 -0.11 3.68 -24.27
N GLU A 177 -1.18 3.97 -25.01
CA GLU A 177 -2.57 3.83 -24.56
C GLU A 177 -2.92 2.36 -24.35
N ALA A 178 -2.59 1.51 -25.34
CA ALA A 178 -2.79 0.06 -25.24
C ALA A 178 -1.97 -0.57 -24.09
N LEU A 179 -0.72 -0.11 -23.91
CA LEU A 179 0.12 -0.54 -22.81
C LEU A 179 -0.49 -0.15 -21.45
N ALA A 180 -0.99 1.07 -21.32
CA ALA A 180 -1.65 1.54 -20.10
C ALA A 180 -2.94 0.79 -19.81
N GLU A 181 -3.76 0.52 -20.82
CA GLU A 181 -5.02 -0.22 -20.70
C GLU A 181 -4.79 -1.65 -20.20
N VAL A 182 -3.92 -2.41 -20.86
CA VAL A 182 -3.60 -3.78 -20.42
C VAL A 182 -3.04 -3.77 -19.00
N THR A 183 -2.16 -2.83 -18.68
CA THR A 183 -1.59 -2.71 -17.33
C THR A 183 -2.67 -2.42 -16.28
N GLU A 184 -3.62 -1.53 -16.55
CA GLU A 184 -4.73 -1.27 -15.63
C GLU A 184 -5.55 -2.54 -15.38
N GLN A 185 -5.84 -3.35 -16.41
CA GLN A 185 -6.58 -4.60 -16.25
C GLN A 185 -5.79 -5.64 -15.45
N THR A 186 -4.47 -5.70 -15.59
CA THR A 186 -3.63 -6.59 -14.76
C THR A 186 -3.62 -6.14 -13.29
N LEU A 187 -3.57 -4.83 -13.02
CA LEU A 187 -3.68 -4.29 -11.66
C LEU A 187 -5.05 -4.60 -11.02
N ILE A 188 -6.12 -4.51 -11.82
CA ILE A 188 -7.48 -4.87 -11.39
C ILE A 188 -7.55 -6.37 -11.06
N LEU A 189 -7.02 -7.24 -11.93
CA LEU A 189 -7.00 -8.69 -11.70
C LEU A 189 -6.17 -9.06 -10.47
N ALA A 190 -4.99 -8.47 -10.29
CA ALA A 190 -4.15 -8.65 -9.11
C ALA A 190 -4.89 -8.25 -7.83
N SER A 191 -5.61 -7.11 -7.85
CA SER A 191 -6.44 -6.67 -6.74
C SER A 191 -7.62 -7.60 -6.47
N ALA A 192 -8.29 -8.07 -7.52
CA ALA A 192 -9.44 -8.97 -7.45
C ALA A 192 -9.08 -10.34 -6.88
N SER A 193 -8.03 -10.97 -7.40
CA SER A 193 -7.59 -12.31 -6.98
C SER A 193 -6.78 -12.31 -5.70
N GLY A 194 -5.91 -11.29 -5.52
CA GLY A 194 -4.89 -11.24 -4.47
C GLY A 194 -3.56 -11.85 -4.89
N MET A 195 -3.43 -12.23 -6.15
CA MET A 195 -2.19 -12.75 -6.74
C MET A 195 -1.13 -11.66 -6.88
N SER A 196 0.12 -12.05 -7.13
CA SER A 196 1.17 -11.08 -7.39
C SER A 196 0.91 -10.30 -8.68
N LEU A 197 1.44 -9.07 -8.77
CA LEU A 197 1.31 -8.27 -9.99
C LEU A 197 1.90 -9.00 -11.19
N LYS A 198 3.06 -9.66 -11.00
CA LYS A 198 3.70 -10.44 -12.05
C LYS A 198 2.80 -11.55 -12.57
N ASP A 199 2.19 -12.33 -11.68
CA ASP A 199 1.32 -13.45 -12.07
C ASP A 199 0.05 -12.94 -12.79
N ALA A 200 -0.48 -11.77 -12.38
CA ALA A 200 -1.61 -11.14 -13.06
C ALA A 200 -1.24 -10.64 -14.46
N VAL A 201 -0.02 -10.07 -14.62
CA VAL A 201 0.52 -9.71 -15.94
C VAL A 201 0.63 -10.94 -16.82
N ASP A 202 1.27 -12.00 -16.30
CA ASP A 202 1.44 -13.25 -17.04
C ASP A 202 0.07 -13.86 -17.44
N ALA A 203 -0.91 -13.84 -16.55
CA ALA A 203 -2.26 -14.35 -16.80
C ALA A 203 -2.95 -13.64 -17.99
N VAL A 204 -2.98 -12.31 -17.98
CA VAL A 204 -3.67 -11.53 -19.01
C VAL A 204 -2.89 -11.53 -20.32
N THR A 205 -1.58 -11.20 -20.27
CA THR A 205 -0.78 -11.05 -21.49
C THR A 205 -0.56 -12.36 -22.22
N LEU A 206 -0.31 -13.46 -21.48
CA LEU A 206 -0.18 -14.79 -22.10
C LEU A 206 -1.49 -15.21 -22.77
N SER A 207 -2.62 -14.97 -22.14
CA SER A 207 -3.92 -15.31 -22.73
C SER A 207 -4.19 -14.49 -23.99
N LEU A 208 -3.93 -13.18 -23.97
CA LEU A 208 -3.99 -12.34 -25.16
C LEU A 208 -3.08 -12.87 -26.29
N ASN A 209 -1.84 -13.24 -25.95
CA ASN A 209 -0.89 -13.80 -26.93
C ASN A 209 -1.36 -15.14 -27.50
N GLN A 210 -1.88 -16.05 -26.66
CA GLN A 210 -2.35 -17.38 -27.10
C GLN A 210 -3.55 -17.29 -28.06
N TYR A 211 -4.38 -16.27 -27.87
CA TYR A 211 -5.56 -16.04 -28.73
C TYR A 211 -5.31 -15.07 -29.87
N GLY A 212 -4.19 -14.35 -29.85
CA GLY A 212 -3.85 -13.33 -30.86
C GLY A 212 -4.69 -12.05 -30.72
N ASP A 213 -5.20 -11.79 -29.54
CA ASP A 213 -6.10 -10.66 -29.25
C ASP A 213 -5.32 -9.39 -28.85
N GLY A 214 -5.93 -8.22 -29.07
CA GLY A 214 -5.39 -6.91 -28.73
C GLY A 214 -5.68 -6.46 -27.30
N ALA A 215 -5.24 -5.24 -26.98
CA ALA A 215 -5.43 -4.62 -25.67
C ALA A 215 -6.90 -4.48 -25.25
N ASP A 216 -7.78 -4.22 -26.23
CA ASP A 216 -9.23 -4.08 -26.04
C ASP A 216 -9.91 -5.31 -25.41
N GLN A 217 -9.26 -6.49 -25.48
CA GLN A 217 -9.75 -7.72 -24.88
C GLN A 217 -9.23 -7.96 -23.45
N ALA A 218 -8.29 -7.16 -22.94
CA ALA A 218 -7.66 -7.39 -21.64
C ALA A 218 -8.68 -7.45 -20.49
N ALA A 219 -9.66 -6.53 -20.48
CA ALA A 219 -10.73 -6.52 -19.49
C ALA A 219 -11.57 -7.81 -19.54
N ARG A 220 -11.88 -8.32 -20.72
CA ARG A 220 -12.61 -9.57 -20.90
C ARG A 220 -11.86 -10.74 -20.28
N TYR A 221 -10.57 -10.89 -20.58
CA TYR A 221 -9.75 -11.96 -20.04
C TYR A 221 -9.63 -11.89 -18.52
N ALA A 222 -9.37 -10.72 -17.97
CA ALA A 222 -9.32 -10.51 -16.52
C ALA A 222 -10.65 -10.89 -15.84
N ASN A 223 -11.79 -10.48 -16.42
CA ASN A 223 -13.10 -10.78 -15.89
C ASN A 223 -13.44 -12.28 -15.97
N VAL A 224 -13.11 -12.96 -17.08
CA VAL A 224 -13.37 -14.40 -17.26
C VAL A 224 -12.59 -15.20 -16.22
N MET A 225 -11.31 -14.87 -15.98
CA MET A 225 -10.49 -15.57 -14.97
C MET A 225 -11.01 -15.35 -13.55
N ALA A 226 -11.36 -14.12 -13.21
CA ALA A 226 -11.93 -13.81 -11.91
C ALA A 226 -13.31 -14.45 -11.70
N ALA A 227 -14.14 -14.50 -12.76
CA ALA A 227 -15.43 -15.15 -12.74
C ALA A 227 -15.32 -16.66 -12.59
N GLY A 228 -14.35 -17.32 -13.26
CA GLY A 228 -14.05 -18.72 -13.05
C GLY A 228 -13.86 -19.02 -11.58
N SER A 229 -12.94 -18.32 -10.92
CA SER A 229 -12.67 -18.49 -9.49
C SER A 229 -13.87 -18.13 -8.58
N LYS A 230 -14.75 -17.22 -8.99
CA LYS A 230 -15.94 -16.86 -8.19
C LYS A 230 -17.04 -17.92 -8.24
N TYR A 231 -17.28 -18.51 -9.41
CA TYR A 231 -18.39 -19.42 -9.66
C TYR A 231 -18.01 -20.89 -9.69
N GLY A 232 -16.71 -21.19 -9.83
CA GLY A 232 -16.18 -22.53 -9.92
C GLY A 232 -15.36 -22.99 -8.71
N ALA A 233 -14.56 -24.01 -8.91
CA ALA A 233 -13.78 -24.69 -7.87
C ALA A 233 -12.26 -24.44 -7.95
N ALA A 234 -11.78 -23.69 -8.95
CA ALA A 234 -10.38 -23.32 -9.13
C ALA A 234 -10.10 -21.90 -8.64
N ALA A 235 -8.94 -21.68 -8.01
CA ALA A 235 -8.42 -20.33 -7.77
C ALA A 235 -7.94 -19.71 -9.09
N VAL A 236 -7.81 -18.37 -9.15
CA VAL A 236 -7.36 -17.68 -10.38
C VAL A 236 -5.99 -18.20 -10.84
N GLU A 237 -5.07 -18.47 -9.91
CA GLU A 237 -3.74 -19.03 -10.19
C GLU A 237 -3.84 -20.41 -10.85
N SER A 238 -4.77 -21.24 -10.38
CA SER A 238 -5.03 -22.58 -10.93
C SER A 238 -5.60 -22.49 -12.35
N VAL A 239 -6.57 -21.59 -12.57
CA VAL A 239 -7.10 -21.29 -13.91
C VAL A 239 -5.98 -20.82 -14.83
N THR A 240 -5.16 -19.86 -14.39
CA THR A 240 -4.03 -19.32 -15.16
C THR A 240 -3.05 -20.42 -15.56
N THR A 241 -2.68 -21.31 -14.63
CA THR A 241 -1.77 -22.42 -14.89
C THR A 241 -2.35 -23.38 -15.95
N ALA A 242 -3.63 -23.70 -15.85
CA ALA A 242 -4.30 -24.56 -16.85
C ALA A 242 -4.39 -23.88 -18.22
N VAL A 243 -4.74 -22.59 -18.28
CA VAL A 243 -4.76 -21.79 -19.52
C VAL A 243 -3.37 -21.73 -20.16
N THR A 244 -2.31 -21.54 -19.36
CA THR A 244 -0.92 -21.52 -19.85
C THR A 244 -0.59 -22.78 -20.67
N LYS A 245 -1.05 -23.93 -20.24
CA LYS A 245 -0.79 -25.23 -20.92
C LYS A 245 -1.72 -25.50 -22.08
N SER A 246 -2.96 -25.05 -22.05
CA SER A 246 -4.02 -25.45 -22.98
C SER A 246 -4.49 -24.35 -23.94
N GLY A 247 -4.19 -23.07 -23.65
CA GLY A 247 -4.77 -21.94 -24.37
C GLY A 247 -4.46 -21.94 -25.87
N VAL A 248 -3.22 -22.25 -26.27
CA VAL A 248 -2.86 -22.38 -27.71
C VAL A 248 -3.69 -23.46 -28.40
N ALA A 249 -3.89 -24.62 -27.76
CA ALA A 249 -4.70 -25.71 -28.33
C ALA A 249 -6.19 -25.30 -28.38
N ALA A 250 -6.69 -24.61 -27.39
CA ALA A 250 -8.06 -24.06 -27.36
C ALA A 250 -8.26 -23.02 -28.47
N SER A 251 -7.37 -22.04 -28.58
CA SER A 251 -7.40 -20.99 -29.61
C SER A 251 -7.37 -21.63 -31.03
N SER A 252 -6.48 -22.58 -31.26
CA SER A 252 -6.39 -23.26 -32.56
C SER A 252 -7.65 -24.11 -32.92
N ALA A 253 -8.40 -24.51 -31.89
CA ALA A 253 -9.69 -25.21 -32.03
C ALA A 253 -10.90 -24.25 -32.10
N ASN A 254 -10.69 -22.95 -32.20
CA ASN A 254 -11.75 -21.92 -32.12
C ASN A 254 -12.58 -22.00 -30.84
N ILE A 255 -11.98 -22.41 -29.73
CA ILE A 255 -12.62 -22.48 -28.42
C ILE A 255 -12.33 -21.16 -27.70
N PRO A 256 -13.32 -20.28 -27.47
CA PRO A 256 -13.10 -19.01 -26.79
C PRO A 256 -12.67 -19.20 -25.32
N ILE A 257 -12.06 -18.18 -24.74
CA ILE A 257 -11.53 -18.23 -23.37
C ILE A 257 -12.61 -18.60 -22.35
N GLU A 258 -13.85 -18.18 -22.53
CA GLU A 258 -14.99 -18.49 -21.66
C GLU A 258 -15.25 -20.00 -21.64
N GLN A 259 -15.23 -20.65 -22.80
CA GLN A 259 -15.41 -22.09 -22.87
C GLN A 259 -14.21 -22.86 -22.32
N LEU A 260 -12.99 -22.36 -22.55
CA LEU A 260 -11.80 -22.93 -21.94
C LEU A 260 -11.88 -22.86 -20.41
N VAL A 261 -12.20 -21.69 -19.83
CA VAL A 261 -12.37 -21.54 -18.38
C VAL A 261 -13.54 -22.40 -17.88
N GLY A 262 -14.65 -22.47 -18.61
CA GLY A 262 -15.77 -23.37 -18.29
C GLY A 262 -15.36 -24.85 -18.20
N THR A 263 -14.48 -25.34 -19.10
CA THR A 263 -13.92 -26.70 -19.01
C THR A 263 -13.00 -26.84 -17.80
N ILE A 264 -12.15 -25.85 -17.51
CA ILE A 264 -11.23 -25.88 -16.37
C ILE A 264 -12.02 -25.96 -15.05
N GLU A 265 -13.09 -25.19 -14.89
CA GLU A 265 -13.92 -25.21 -13.68
C GLU A 265 -14.67 -26.55 -13.54
N THR A 266 -15.16 -27.11 -14.63
CA THR A 266 -15.78 -28.44 -14.63
C THR A 266 -14.80 -29.53 -14.16
N LEU A 267 -13.55 -29.46 -14.59
CA LEU A 267 -12.49 -30.36 -14.16
C LEU A 267 -12.12 -30.13 -12.69
N ALA A 268 -12.04 -28.87 -12.27
CA ALA A 268 -11.69 -28.48 -10.92
C ALA A 268 -12.65 -29.01 -9.85
N GLU A 269 -13.95 -29.11 -10.15
CA GLU A 269 -14.93 -29.77 -9.28
C GLU A 269 -14.61 -31.25 -9.01
N LYS A 270 -13.97 -31.90 -9.97
CA LYS A 270 -13.55 -33.32 -9.86
C LYS A 270 -12.11 -33.46 -9.33
N GLY A 271 -11.51 -32.35 -8.87
CA GLY A 271 -10.14 -32.33 -8.32
C GLY A 271 -9.04 -32.32 -9.38
N ILE A 272 -9.38 -32.15 -10.65
CA ILE A 272 -8.39 -32.04 -11.76
C ILE A 272 -8.12 -30.58 -11.98
N LYS A 273 -6.95 -30.11 -11.51
CA LYS A 273 -6.57 -28.68 -11.47
C LYS A 273 -5.19 -28.44 -12.04
N ASP A 274 -4.81 -27.20 -12.15
CA ASP A 274 -3.46 -26.73 -12.46
C ASP A 274 -2.89 -27.34 -13.76
N GLU A 275 -1.65 -27.77 -13.75
CA GLU A 275 -0.97 -28.35 -14.91
C GLU A 275 -1.62 -29.65 -15.41
N ILE A 276 -2.23 -30.44 -14.51
CA ILE A 276 -2.91 -31.70 -14.87
C ILE A 276 -4.13 -31.36 -15.74
N ALA A 277 -4.94 -30.37 -15.34
CA ALA A 277 -6.08 -29.94 -16.14
C ALA A 277 -5.60 -29.37 -17.49
N GLY A 278 -4.61 -28.49 -17.48
CA GLY A 278 -4.10 -27.83 -18.67
C GLY A 278 -3.49 -28.83 -19.68
N THR A 279 -2.66 -29.75 -19.22
CA THR A 279 -2.03 -30.77 -20.08
C THR A 279 -3.07 -31.74 -20.66
N GLY A 280 -4.03 -32.17 -19.84
CA GLY A 280 -5.12 -33.03 -20.29
C GLY A 280 -6.04 -32.30 -21.29
N LEU A 281 -6.38 -31.03 -21.06
CA LEU A 281 -7.15 -30.17 -21.98
C LEU A 281 -6.42 -29.97 -23.31
N LYS A 282 -5.12 -29.67 -23.27
CA LYS A 282 -4.29 -29.60 -24.49
C LYS A 282 -4.44 -30.88 -25.32
N LYS A 283 -4.25 -32.04 -24.69
CA LYS A 283 -4.38 -33.33 -25.36
C LYS A 283 -5.79 -33.54 -25.89
N PHE A 284 -6.80 -33.22 -25.10
CA PHE A 284 -8.21 -33.33 -25.45
C PHE A 284 -8.55 -32.49 -26.69
N PHE A 285 -8.23 -31.22 -26.71
CA PHE A 285 -8.53 -30.34 -27.85
C PHE A 285 -7.78 -30.73 -29.12
N LEU A 286 -6.49 -31.09 -29.02
CA LEU A 286 -5.72 -31.56 -30.17
C LEU A 286 -6.31 -32.84 -30.75
N THR A 287 -6.76 -33.75 -29.90
CA THR A 287 -7.40 -35.02 -30.37
C THR A 287 -8.71 -34.73 -31.09
N LEU A 288 -9.53 -33.81 -30.60
CA LEU A 288 -10.79 -33.44 -31.26
C LEU A 288 -10.57 -32.74 -32.61
N GLN A 289 -9.54 -31.90 -32.72
CA GLN A 289 -9.22 -31.19 -33.97
C GLN A 289 -8.79 -32.15 -35.09
N THR A 290 -8.21 -33.27 -34.73
CA THR A 290 -7.76 -34.30 -35.70
C THR A 290 -8.73 -35.47 -35.83
N GLY A 291 -9.86 -35.39 -35.12
CA GLY A 291 -10.91 -36.41 -35.11
C GLY A 291 -11.96 -36.22 -36.20
N ALA A 292 -13.10 -36.89 -36.02
CA ALA A 292 -14.24 -36.79 -36.93
C ALA A 292 -14.89 -35.39 -36.90
N ASP A 293 -15.37 -34.90 -38.02
CA ASP A 293 -15.93 -33.55 -38.20
C ASP A 293 -17.04 -33.21 -37.17
N GLU A 294 -17.89 -34.17 -36.87
CA GLU A 294 -18.97 -34.00 -35.91
C GLU A 294 -18.52 -33.81 -34.44
N THR A 295 -17.24 -34.12 -34.15
CA THR A 295 -16.63 -33.91 -32.82
C THR A 295 -15.49 -32.93 -32.85
N ASN A 296 -15.26 -32.27 -33.98
CA ASN A 296 -14.23 -31.23 -34.10
C ASN A 296 -14.76 -29.88 -33.70
N PRO A 297 -14.27 -29.28 -32.58
CA PRO A 297 -14.75 -27.98 -32.10
C PRO A 297 -14.62 -26.86 -33.13
N LYS A 298 -13.61 -26.93 -34.01
CA LYS A 298 -13.39 -25.94 -35.06
C LYS A 298 -14.50 -25.94 -36.12
N ILE A 299 -15.22 -27.04 -36.26
CA ILE A 299 -16.29 -27.23 -37.27
C ILE A 299 -17.66 -27.00 -36.60
N VAL A 300 -17.93 -27.65 -35.46
CA VAL A 300 -19.26 -27.68 -34.86
C VAL A 300 -19.35 -26.88 -33.56
N GLY A 301 -18.26 -26.32 -33.07
CA GLY A 301 -18.17 -25.69 -31.75
C GLY A 301 -18.00 -26.71 -30.64
N LEU A 302 -17.42 -26.25 -29.48
CA LEU A 302 -17.08 -27.15 -28.38
C LEU A 302 -18.31 -27.82 -27.76
N GLU A 303 -19.38 -27.09 -27.53
CA GLU A 303 -20.58 -27.58 -26.88
C GLU A 303 -21.24 -28.71 -27.73
N THR A 304 -21.37 -28.49 -29.04
CA THR A 304 -21.89 -29.50 -29.96
C THR A 304 -20.97 -30.72 -30.04
N ALA A 305 -19.65 -30.49 -30.06
CA ALA A 305 -18.66 -31.57 -30.06
C ALA A 305 -18.79 -32.44 -28.80
N LEU A 306 -18.94 -31.85 -27.63
CA LEU A 306 -19.18 -32.54 -26.36
C LEU A 306 -20.51 -33.32 -26.36
N ASP A 307 -21.61 -32.70 -26.80
CA ASP A 307 -22.90 -33.33 -26.90
C ASP A 307 -22.85 -34.55 -27.83
N ASN A 308 -22.14 -34.43 -28.95
CA ASN A 308 -21.97 -35.52 -29.90
C ASN A 308 -21.11 -36.66 -29.34
N LEU A 309 -20.03 -36.34 -28.57
CA LEU A 309 -19.24 -37.35 -27.87
C LEU A 309 -20.06 -38.06 -26.79
N GLN A 310 -20.87 -37.34 -26.04
CA GLN A 310 -21.77 -37.91 -25.02
C GLN A 310 -22.78 -38.89 -25.64
N LYS A 311 -23.40 -38.51 -26.77
CA LYS A 311 -24.32 -39.39 -27.52
C LYS A 311 -23.69 -40.67 -28.03
N LYS A 312 -22.38 -40.70 -28.27
CA LYS A 312 -21.63 -41.90 -28.70
C LYS A 312 -21.50 -42.94 -27.60
N GLN A 313 -21.78 -42.60 -26.34
CA GLN A 313 -21.69 -43.52 -25.18
C GLN A 313 -20.40 -44.35 -25.17
N LEU A 314 -19.26 -43.67 -25.33
CA LEU A 314 -17.96 -44.32 -25.43
C LEU A 314 -17.63 -45.07 -24.14
N SER A 315 -17.17 -46.32 -24.25
CA SER A 315 -16.64 -47.06 -23.11
C SER A 315 -15.30 -46.49 -22.64
N ALA A 316 -14.92 -46.79 -21.41
CA ALA A 316 -13.62 -46.36 -20.85
C ALA A 316 -12.43 -46.74 -21.73
N ALA A 317 -12.46 -47.93 -22.31
CA ALA A 317 -11.43 -48.40 -23.23
C ALA A 317 -11.35 -47.55 -24.51
N GLN A 318 -12.51 -47.15 -25.05
CA GLN A 318 -12.59 -46.28 -26.23
C GLN A 318 -12.11 -44.87 -25.93
N ILE A 319 -12.49 -44.29 -24.77
CA ILE A 319 -11.99 -42.99 -24.32
C ILE A 319 -10.47 -43.05 -24.16
N LYS A 320 -9.93 -44.07 -23.48
CA LYS A 320 -8.49 -44.25 -23.31
C LYS A 320 -7.75 -44.40 -24.64
N LYS A 321 -8.33 -45.16 -25.58
CA LYS A 321 -7.76 -45.33 -26.93
C LYS A 321 -7.75 -44.01 -27.72
N MET A 322 -8.80 -43.19 -27.59
CA MET A 322 -8.96 -41.94 -28.33
C MET A 322 -8.07 -40.81 -27.75
N PHE A 323 -8.07 -40.64 -26.46
CA PHE A 323 -7.42 -39.49 -25.79
C PHE A 323 -6.07 -39.83 -25.14
N GLY A 324 -5.69 -41.12 -25.09
CA GLY A 324 -4.48 -41.59 -24.40
C GLY A 324 -4.63 -41.54 -22.86
N GLU A 325 -3.56 -41.90 -22.17
CA GLU A 325 -3.54 -41.96 -20.71
C GLU A 325 -3.70 -40.59 -20.07
N GLU A 326 -2.95 -39.60 -20.58
CA GLU A 326 -2.94 -38.20 -20.05
C GLU A 326 -4.29 -37.51 -20.30
N GLY A 327 -4.95 -37.77 -21.43
CA GLY A 327 -6.24 -37.15 -21.74
C GLY A 327 -7.45 -37.88 -21.18
N TYR A 328 -7.28 -39.12 -20.71
CA TYR A 328 -8.39 -39.99 -20.30
C TYR A 328 -9.29 -39.38 -19.22
N ASN A 329 -8.70 -38.93 -18.13
CA ASN A 329 -9.46 -38.36 -16.99
C ASN A 329 -10.22 -37.12 -17.43
N VAL A 330 -9.55 -36.23 -18.17
CA VAL A 330 -10.14 -34.99 -18.67
C VAL A 330 -11.29 -35.29 -19.63
N ALA A 331 -11.07 -36.18 -20.61
CA ALA A 331 -12.10 -36.56 -21.55
C ALA A 331 -13.31 -37.23 -20.87
N SER A 332 -13.05 -38.13 -19.92
CA SER A 332 -14.13 -38.78 -19.17
C SER A 332 -14.99 -37.81 -18.40
N VAL A 333 -14.40 -36.82 -17.76
CA VAL A 333 -15.16 -35.80 -17.04
C VAL A 333 -15.94 -34.91 -18.00
N LEU A 334 -15.31 -34.35 -19.03
CA LEU A 334 -15.95 -33.39 -19.94
C LEU A 334 -17.08 -34.02 -20.76
N ILE A 335 -16.93 -35.25 -21.20
CA ILE A 335 -17.97 -35.98 -21.95
C ILE A 335 -19.20 -36.26 -21.07
N ASN A 336 -18.99 -36.57 -19.79
CA ASN A 336 -20.09 -36.90 -18.89
C ASN A 336 -20.72 -35.65 -18.25
N GLU A 337 -20.00 -34.55 -18.15
CA GLU A 337 -20.43 -33.33 -17.47
C GLU A 337 -20.64 -32.14 -18.45
N THR A 338 -21.11 -32.44 -19.66
CA THR A 338 -21.30 -31.43 -20.72
C THR A 338 -22.15 -30.25 -20.28
N GLU A 339 -23.22 -30.50 -19.51
CA GLU A 339 -24.10 -29.44 -18.99
C GLU A 339 -23.37 -28.52 -17.97
N LYS A 340 -22.42 -29.05 -17.24
CA LYS A 340 -21.57 -28.19 -16.33
C LYS A 340 -20.65 -27.30 -17.13
N VAL A 341 -20.06 -27.83 -18.22
CA VAL A 341 -19.25 -26.98 -19.11
C VAL A 341 -20.07 -25.80 -19.62
N LYS A 342 -21.31 -26.05 -20.10
CA LYS A 342 -22.24 -24.99 -20.55
C LYS A 342 -22.58 -24.02 -19.41
N TYR A 343 -22.86 -24.55 -18.22
CA TYR A 343 -23.17 -23.73 -17.03
C TYR A 343 -22.01 -22.78 -16.69
N TYR A 344 -20.79 -23.31 -16.55
CA TYR A 344 -19.63 -22.46 -16.20
C TYR A 344 -19.27 -21.51 -17.33
N THR A 345 -19.34 -21.93 -18.59
CA THR A 345 -19.16 -21.04 -19.74
C THR A 345 -20.10 -19.84 -19.67
N LYS A 346 -21.39 -20.09 -19.42
CA LYS A 346 -22.39 -19.01 -19.27
C LYS A 346 -22.09 -18.15 -18.05
N ALA A 347 -21.68 -18.74 -16.92
CA ALA A 347 -21.41 -18.03 -15.69
C ALA A 347 -20.23 -17.04 -15.81
N VAL A 348 -19.24 -17.33 -16.67
CA VAL A 348 -18.06 -16.47 -16.87
C VAL A 348 -18.20 -15.50 -18.05
N THR A 349 -19.22 -15.69 -18.92
CA THR A 349 -19.39 -14.89 -20.14
C THR A 349 -19.99 -13.52 -19.82
N GLY A 350 -19.39 -12.45 -20.34
CA GLY A 350 -19.92 -11.08 -20.25
C GLY A 350 -19.98 -10.52 -18.82
N THR A 351 -19.13 -10.99 -17.93
CA THR A 351 -19.10 -10.57 -16.51
C THR A 351 -18.17 -9.41 -16.27
N SER A 352 -18.40 -8.69 -15.13
CA SER A 352 -17.55 -7.65 -14.58
C SER A 352 -16.88 -8.08 -13.25
N VAL A 353 -16.71 -9.38 -13.05
CA VAL A 353 -16.34 -9.95 -11.73
C VAL A 353 -14.99 -9.45 -11.23
N ALA A 354 -13.98 -9.31 -12.09
CA ALA A 354 -12.70 -8.75 -11.68
C ALA A 354 -12.86 -7.34 -11.11
N MET A 355 -13.63 -6.48 -11.79
CA MET A 355 -13.90 -5.12 -11.34
C MET A 355 -14.71 -5.09 -10.04
N GLU A 356 -15.76 -5.91 -9.90
CA GLU A 356 -16.58 -6.01 -8.69
C GLU A 356 -15.77 -6.45 -7.47
N GLN A 357 -14.94 -7.49 -7.62
CA GLN A 357 -14.06 -7.98 -6.57
C GLN A 357 -12.98 -6.98 -6.21
N ALA A 358 -12.35 -6.34 -7.21
CA ALA A 358 -11.37 -5.30 -7.00
C ALA A 358 -11.98 -4.07 -6.32
N ALA A 359 -13.18 -3.64 -6.71
CA ALA A 359 -13.91 -2.55 -6.08
C ALA A 359 -14.17 -2.85 -4.59
N THR A 360 -14.68 -4.05 -4.28
CA THR A 360 -14.92 -4.50 -2.90
C THR A 360 -13.63 -4.51 -2.08
N LYS A 361 -12.54 -5.10 -2.60
CA LYS A 361 -11.23 -5.16 -1.94
C LYS A 361 -10.57 -3.79 -1.84
N SER A 362 -10.83 -2.88 -2.77
CA SER A 362 -10.30 -1.52 -2.79
C SER A 362 -11.00 -0.57 -1.80
N ASP A 363 -12.18 -0.92 -1.29
CA ASP A 363 -12.91 -0.09 -0.31
C ASP A 363 -12.49 -0.33 1.14
N THR A 364 -11.53 -1.22 1.38
CA THR A 364 -10.98 -1.51 2.69
C THR A 364 -10.14 -0.34 3.25
N ALA A 365 -10.06 -0.24 4.59
CA ALA A 365 -9.21 0.75 5.25
C ALA A 365 -7.74 0.66 4.79
N ALA A 366 -7.24 -0.55 4.58
CA ALA A 366 -5.88 -0.78 4.10
C ALA A 366 -5.65 -0.21 2.68
N ALA A 367 -6.60 -0.39 1.76
CA ALA A 367 -6.50 0.15 0.41
C ALA A 367 -6.59 1.69 0.41
N LYS A 368 -7.51 2.26 1.18
CA LYS A 368 -7.64 3.71 1.36
C LYS A 368 -6.36 4.31 1.93
N LEU A 369 -5.72 3.61 2.86
CA LEU A 369 -4.47 4.04 3.48
C LEU A 369 -3.28 3.94 2.50
N ALA A 370 -3.18 2.85 1.73
CA ALA A 370 -2.13 2.70 0.72
C ALA A 370 -2.21 3.84 -0.31
N GLN A 371 -3.39 4.13 -0.84
CA GLN A 371 -3.59 5.24 -1.78
C GLN A 371 -3.31 6.61 -1.15
N ALA A 372 -3.71 6.84 0.11
CA ALA A 372 -3.38 8.05 0.83
C ALA A 372 -1.86 8.21 1.02
N LYS A 373 -1.14 7.13 1.31
CA LYS A 373 0.33 7.10 1.41
C LYS A 373 1.00 7.43 0.06
N ASN A 374 0.50 6.86 -1.03
CA ASN A 374 0.96 7.18 -2.37
C ASN A 374 0.76 8.68 -2.65
N LYS A 375 -0.43 9.21 -2.44
CA LYS A 375 -0.74 10.62 -2.62
C LYS A 375 0.16 11.54 -1.79
N MET A 376 0.47 11.16 -0.54
CA MET A 376 1.38 11.91 0.33
C MET A 376 2.82 11.89 -0.19
N ASN A 377 3.28 10.76 -0.74
CA ASN A 377 4.62 10.66 -1.34
C ASN A 377 4.71 11.55 -2.58
N GLU A 378 3.70 11.54 -3.46
CA GLU A 378 3.65 12.40 -4.65
C GLU A 378 3.71 13.88 -4.27
N MET A 379 2.87 14.31 -3.33
CA MET A 379 2.88 15.69 -2.82
C MET A 379 4.23 16.06 -2.19
N GLY A 380 4.88 15.11 -1.52
CA GLY A 380 6.21 15.30 -0.94
C GLY A 380 7.30 15.47 -1.99
N MET A 381 7.25 14.72 -3.08
CA MET A 381 8.18 14.86 -4.20
C MET A 381 7.96 16.17 -4.96
N GLU A 382 6.71 16.55 -5.24
CA GLU A 382 6.36 17.85 -5.84
C GLU A 382 6.85 19.01 -4.97
N LEU A 383 6.70 18.91 -3.65
CA LEU A 383 7.19 19.92 -2.71
C LEU A 383 8.72 20.02 -2.76
N MET A 384 9.41 18.88 -2.83
CA MET A 384 10.89 18.84 -2.90
C MET A 384 11.41 19.49 -4.17
N GLU A 385 10.74 19.35 -5.31
CA GLU A 385 11.10 20.02 -6.57
C GLU A 385 10.95 21.53 -6.49
N LYS A 386 9.96 22.01 -5.73
CA LYS A 386 9.71 23.44 -5.53
C LYS A 386 10.59 24.08 -4.44
N LEU A 387 11.30 23.27 -3.64
CA LEU A 387 12.26 23.78 -2.68
C LEU A 387 13.49 24.33 -3.38
N ASN A 388 13.85 25.60 -3.04
CA ASN A 388 15.01 26.24 -3.60
C ASN A 388 16.28 25.38 -3.39
N PRO A 389 17.11 25.15 -4.42
CA PRO A 389 18.36 24.38 -4.33
C PRO A 389 19.27 24.81 -3.16
N SER A 390 19.21 26.09 -2.74
CA SER A 390 19.93 26.62 -1.59
C SER A 390 19.49 25.97 -0.27
N ILE A 391 18.19 25.68 -0.10
CA ILE A 391 17.65 24.99 1.08
C ILE A 391 18.09 23.53 1.08
N ILE A 392 18.06 22.87 -0.08
CA ILE A 392 18.53 21.49 -0.26
C ILE A 392 20.04 21.41 0.02
N SER A 393 20.82 22.37 -0.43
CA SER A 393 22.25 22.47 -0.18
C SER A 393 22.60 22.65 1.31
N VAL A 394 21.80 23.43 2.04
CA VAL A 394 21.96 23.59 3.51
C VAL A 394 21.62 22.29 4.24
N VAL A 395 20.65 21.54 3.77
CA VAL A 395 20.24 20.26 4.37
C VAL A 395 21.26 19.15 4.05
N ASN A 396 21.85 19.15 2.86
CA ASN A 396 22.81 18.12 2.43
C ASN A 396 24.29 18.46 2.72
N GLY A 397 24.59 19.66 3.20
CA GLY A 397 25.95 20.15 3.32
C GLY A 397 26.67 19.76 4.62
N THR A 398 27.46 18.72 4.59
CA THR A 398 28.56 18.45 5.52
C THR A 398 29.73 19.41 5.23
N VAL A 399 29.69 20.66 5.63
CA VAL A 399 30.92 21.48 5.65
C VAL A 399 30.82 22.65 6.65
N ASN A 400 31.84 22.75 7.55
CA ASN A 400 32.18 23.87 8.43
C ASN A 400 31.02 24.54 9.21
N TRP A 401 30.60 23.84 10.25
CA TRP A 401 29.46 24.13 11.12
C TRP A 401 29.50 25.48 11.83
N SER A 402 30.65 26.01 12.18
CA SER A 402 30.74 27.18 13.08
C SER A 402 30.36 28.51 12.42
N ARG A 403 30.70 28.76 11.19
CA ARG A 403 30.29 30.00 10.46
C ARG A 403 28.86 29.92 9.95
N LYS A 404 28.43 28.78 9.43
CA LYS A 404 27.10 28.58 8.86
C LYS A 404 25.97 28.50 9.89
N ILE A 405 26.24 28.13 11.15
CA ILE A 405 25.27 28.23 12.25
C ILE A 405 24.87 29.68 12.54
N ILE A 406 25.82 30.59 12.47
CA ILE A 406 25.56 32.05 12.71
C ILE A 406 24.70 32.61 11.56
N ASP A 407 25.03 32.26 10.31
CA ASP A 407 24.25 32.66 9.13
C ASP A 407 22.86 32.01 9.12
N LEU A 408 22.77 30.74 9.55
CA LEU A 408 21.52 30.01 9.69
C LEU A 408 20.64 30.59 10.80
N ILE A 409 21.20 31.00 11.92
CA ILE A 409 20.47 31.68 12.99
C ILE A 409 19.98 33.06 12.51
N GLY A 410 20.81 33.81 11.79
CA GLY A 410 20.41 35.09 11.18
C GLY A 410 19.28 34.92 10.15
N PHE A 411 19.37 33.89 9.31
CA PHE A 411 18.32 33.51 8.36
C PHE A 411 17.05 33.05 9.07
N MET A 412 17.16 32.20 10.12
CA MET A 412 16.02 31.73 10.91
C MET A 412 15.30 32.85 11.64
N VAL A 413 16.03 33.83 12.21
CA VAL A 413 15.44 35.01 12.86
C VAL A 413 14.70 35.87 11.83
N LYS A 414 15.28 36.08 10.65
CA LYS A 414 14.68 36.89 9.57
C LYS A 414 13.46 36.21 8.93
N HIS A 415 13.44 34.90 8.93
CA HIS A 415 12.37 34.08 8.31
C HIS A 415 11.63 33.21 9.33
N SER A 416 11.66 33.57 10.60
CA SER A 416 11.13 32.75 11.70
C SER A 416 9.69 32.31 11.54
N SER A 417 8.81 33.15 11.02
CA SER A 417 7.40 32.81 10.78
C SER A 417 7.25 31.72 9.68
N THR A 418 8.03 31.82 8.62
CA THR A 418 8.02 30.86 7.49
C THR A 418 8.64 29.52 7.92
N ILE A 419 9.74 29.58 8.67
CA ILE A 419 10.42 28.37 9.18
C ILE A 419 9.56 27.65 10.22
N ILE A 420 8.94 28.38 11.15
CA ILE A 420 8.01 27.80 12.14
C ILE A 420 6.84 27.13 11.43
N THR A 421 6.26 27.77 10.44
CA THR A 421 5.14 27.22 9.65
C THR A 421 5.57 25.96 8.91
N LEU A 422 6.72 25.97 8.26
CA LEU A 422 7.28 24.82 7.52
C LEU A 422 7.65 23.69 8.48
N THR A 423 8.34 24.00 9.59
CA THR A 423 8.73 23.00 10.61
C THR A 423 7.51 22.38 11.26
N THR A 424 6.48 23.18 11.58
CA THR A 424 5.22 22.68 12.13
C THR A 424 4.50 21.78 11.12
N ALA A 425 4.43 22.18 9.86
CA ALA A 425 3.82 21.37 8.81
C ALA A 425 4.54 20.03 8.60
N ILE A 426 5.87 20.03 8.58
CA ILE A 426 6.69 18.82 8.40
C ILE A 426 6.63 17.93 9.64
N THR A 427 6.67 18.51 10.86
CA THR A 427 6.52 17.75 12.10
C THR A 427 5.13 17.12 12.18
N THR A 428 4.09 17.85 11.79
CA THR A 428 2.72 17.33 11.72
C THR A 428 2.60 16.20 10.69
N TYR A 429 3.25 16.36 9.54
CA TYR A 429 3.33 15.30 8.53
C TYR A 429 4.05 14.05 9.07
N TYR A 430 5.21 14.22 9.71
CA TYR A 430 5.96 13.11 10.31
C TYR A 430 5.15 12.39 11.39
N LEU A 431 4.50 13.15 12.28
CA LEU A 431 3.62 12.59 13.32
C LEU A 431 2.41 11.88 12.73
N ALA A 432 1.82 12.41 11.66
CA ALA A 432 0.73 11.77 10.94
C ALA A 432 1.18 10.44 10.29
N VAL A 433 2.37 10.40 9.69
CA VAL A 433 2.96 9.16 9.14
C VAL A 433 3.22 8.15 10.26
N LYS A 434 3.81 8.57 11.38
CA LYS A 434 4.07 7.69 12.53
C LYS A 434 2.78 7.20 13.19
N ALA A 435 1.76 8.05 13.30
CA ALA A 435 0.44 7.66 13.76
C ALA A 435 -0.21 6.65 12.80
N THR A 436 0.04 6.77 11.50
CA THR A 436 -0.43 5.84 10.47
C THR A 436 0.23 4.47 10.62
N GLU A 437 1.56 4.40 10.75
CA GLU A 437 2.30 3.17 10.99
C GLU A 437 1.85 2.47 12.29
N PHE A 438 1.61 3.26 13.34
CA PHE A 438 1.10 2.77 14.61
C PHE A 438 -0.34 2.27 14.50
N TYR A 439 -1.20 2.99 13.76
CA TYR A 439 -2.58 2.61 13.52
C TYR A 439 -2.69 1.30 12.72
N GLU A 440 -1.87 1.09 11.69
CA GLU A 440 -1.80 -0.19 10.95
C GLU A 440 -1.50 -1.35 11.90
N THR A 441 -0.58 -1.14 12.83
CA THR A 441 -0.20 -2.15 13.83
C THR A 441 -1.34 -2.40 14.83
N LYS A 442 -1.97 -1.33 15.34
CA LYS A 442 -3.09 -1.42 16.29
C LYS A 442 -4.37 -1.93 15.66
N LEU A 443 -4.70 -1.53 14.41
CA LEU A 443 -5.88 -2.03 13.69
C LEU A 443 -5.77 -3.52 13.40
N ARG A 444 -4.57 -4.01 13.09
CA ARG A 444 -4.30 -5.45 12.93
C ARG A 444 -4.52 -6.21 14.25
N ASN A 445 -4.10 -5.61 15.36
CA ASN A 445 -4.28 -6.17 16.69
C ASN A 445 -5.73 -6.03 17.19
N ALA A 446 -6.41 -4.90 16.91
CA ALA A 446 -7.81 -4.67 17.29
C ALA A 446 -8.81 -5.54 16.52
N LYS A 447 -8.54 -5.84 15.23
CA LYS A 447 -9.31 -6.83 14.46
C LYS A 447 -9.20 -8.24 15.03
N LEU A 448 -8.08 -8.55 15.69
CA LEU A 448 -7.89 -9.82 16.40
C LEU A 448 -8.63 -9.85 17.75
N LEU A 449 -8.99 -8.69 18.30
CA LEU A 449 -9.56 -8.54 19.65
C LEU A 449 -11.03 -8.05 19.68
N ASN A 450 -11.68 -7.86 18.52
CA ASN A 450 -13.09 -7.38 18.40
C ASN A 450 -13.40 -6.09 19.19
N ILE A 451 -12.47 -5.16 19.30
CA ILE A 451 -12.63 -3.91 20.04
C ILE A 451 -13.20 -2.79 19.11
N ALA A 452 -14.15 -2.02 19.65
CA ALA A 452 -14.94 -0.99 18.96
C ALA A 452 -14.08 0.00 18.12
N THR A 453 -14.25 -0.09 16.80
CA THR A 453 -13.47 0.65 15.78
C THR A 453 -13.90 2.12 15.59
N ASP A 454 -15.07 2.53 16.11
CA ASP A 454 -15.68 3.82 15.77
C ASP A 454 -14.96 5.04 16.38
N LYS A 455 -14.52 4.96 17.65
CA LYS A 455 -13.74 6.04 18.28
C LYS A 455 -12.37 6.22 17.64
N ILE A 456 -11.76 5.12 17.20
CA ILE A 456 -10.47 5.13 16.51
C ILE A 456 -10.61 5.80 15.14
N ALA A 457 -11.69 5.50 14.41
CA ALA A 457 -12.00 6.11 13.11
C ALA A 457 -12.27 7.62 13.22
N GLU A 458 -12.97 8.09 14.26
CA GLU A 458 -13.24 9.52 14.51
C GLU A 458 -11.95 10.29 14.80
N THR A 459 -11.09 9.79 15.67
CA THR A 459 -9.81 10.42 16.00
C THR A 459 -8.90 10.50 14.78
N TRP A 460 -8.92 9.46 13.95
CA TRP A 460 -8.19 9.37 12.70
C TRP A 460 -8.66 10.39 11.66
N SER A 461 -9.97 10.60 11.57
CA SER A 461 -10.56 11.66 10.74
C SER A 461 -10.03 13.04 11.12
N LYS A 462 -9.91 13.32 12.43
CA LYS A 462 -9.35 14.60 12.96
C LYS A 462 -7.85 14.73 12.65
N ILE A 463 -7.05 13.69 12.80
CA ILE A 463 -5.62 13.67 12.44
C ILE A 463 -5.43 13.93 10.94
N ARG A 464 -6.24 13.31 10.10
CA ARG A 464 -6.22 13.50 8.64
C ARG A 464 -6.54 14.94 8.26
N LEU A 465 -7.58 15.54 8.86
CA LEU A 465 -7.93 16.95 8.63
C LEU A 465 -6.80 17.87 9.04
N ALA A 466 -6.21 17.65 10.22
CA ALA A 466 -5.07 18.42 10.70
C ALA A 466 -3.86 18.33 9.75
N SER A 467 -3.53 17.13 9.27
CA SER A 467 -2.42 16.94 8.31
C SER A 467 -2.66 17.70 7.00
N THR A 468 -3.88 17.66 6.48
CA THR A 468 -4.25 18.38 5.26
C THR A 468 -4.15 19.90 5.43
N LEU A 469 -4.59 20.43 6.57
CA LEU A 469 -4.52 21.86 6.89
C LEU A 469 -3.08 22.35 7.09
N ALA A 470 -2.25 21.55 7.77
CA ALA A 470 -0.82 21.86 7.94
C ALA A 470 -0.07 21.90 6.60
N LEU A 471 -0.37 20.94 5.72
CA LEU A 471 0.21 20.88 4.38
C LEU A 471 -0.23 22.07 3.53
N SER A 472 -1.51 22.45 3.60
CA SER A 472 -2.04 23.64 2.90
C SER A 472 -1.36 24.90 3.40
N ALA A 473 -1.14 25.05 4.72
CA ALA A 473 -0.41 26.16 5.29
C ALA A 473 1.03 26.24 4.78
N ALA A 474 1.74 25.11 4.72
CA ALA A 474 3.09 25.02 4.18
C ALA A 474 3.13 25.41 2.69
N LYS A 475 2.18 24.92 1.90
CA LYS A 475 2.07 25.22 0.47
C LYS A 475 1.85 26.73 0.22
N PHE A 476 0.95 27.36 0.98
CA PHE A 476 0.72 28.79 0.88
C PHE A 476 1.92 29.63 1.39
N ALA A 477 2.60 29.19 2.43
CA ALA A 477 3.82 29.87 2.91
C ALA A 477 4.94 29.82 1.87
N LEU A 478 5.15 28.68 1.24
CA LEU A 478 6.15 28.51 0.18
C LEU A 478 5.83 29.32 -1.09
N SER A 479 4.55 29.49 -1.41
CA SER A 479 4.13 30.36 -2.53
C SER A 479 4.16 31.86 -2.19
N GLY A 480 4.63 32.25 -1.00
CA GLY A 480 4.66 33.64 -0.54
C GLY A 480 3.30 34.19 -0.09
N ASN A 481 2.25 33.38 -0.10
CA ASN A 481 0.91 33.81 0.31
C ASN A 481 0.71 33.69 1.84
N ILE A 482 1.35 34.59 2.57
CA ILE A 482 1.34 34.61 4.06
C ILE A 482 -0.08 34.66 4.63
N LYS A 483 -0.99 35.37 3.97
CA LYS A 483 -2.37 35.54 4.45
C LYS A 483 -3.13 34.22 4.42
N MET A 484 -3.00 33.45 3.34
CA MET A 484 -3.63 32.12 3.22
C MET A 484 -2.93 31.09 4.11
N ALA A 485 -1.61 31.16 4.25
CA ALA A 485 -0.85 30.32 5.18
C ALA A 485 -1.33 30.51 6.62
N THR A 486 -1.51 31.76 7.06
CA THR A 486 -2.00 32.11 8.40
C THR A 486 -3.44 31.61 8.61
N THR A 487 -4.30 31.70 7.60
CA THR A 487 -5.68 31.20 7.66
C THR A 487 -5.70 29.69 7.80
N ALA A 488 -4.90 28.97 7.02
CA ALA A 488 -4.79 27.51 7.10
C ALA A 488 -4.21 27.05 8.45
N MET A 489 -3.25 27.80 9.03
CA MET A 489 -2.72 27.52 10.37
C MET A 489 -3.74 27.78 11.49
N ARG A 490 -4.58 28.81 11.37
CA ARG A 490 -5.69 29.02 12.32
C ARG A 490 -6.69 27.86 12.26
N ALA A 491 -7.06 27.41 11.06
CA ALA A 491 -7.92 26.25 10.87
C ALA A 491 -7.29 24.96 11.44
N PHE A 492 -5.98 24.76 11.26
CA PHE A 492 -5.22 23.67 11.86
C PHE A 492 -5.26 23.72 13.40
N ASN A 493 -4.98 24.88 14.00
CA ASN A 493 -5.02 25.06 15.45
C ASN A 493 -6.43 24.79 16.01
N THR A 494 -7.46 25.19 15.28
CA THR A 494 -8.86 24.89 15.65
C THR A 494 -9.15 23.40 15.57
N ALA A 495 -8.73 22.72 14.51
CA ALA A 495 -8.93 21.28 14.31
C ALA A 495 -8.19 20.43 15.35
N THR A 496 -7.02 20.90 15.82
CA THR A 496 -6.20 20.22 16.84
C THR A 496 -6.47 20.72 18.26
N LYS A 497 -7.32 21.72 18.43
CA LYS A 497 -7.51 22.45 19.70
C LYS A 497 -6.17 22.97 20.30
N GLY A 498 -5.23 23.32 19.43
CA GLY A 498 -3.91 23.81 19.81
C GLY A 498 -2.94 22.75 20.37
N ASN A 499 -3.33 21.50 20.45
CA ASN A 499 -2.49 20.42 21.00
C ASN A 499 -2.50 19.17 20.16
N LEU A 500 -1.68 19.16 19.09
CA LEU A 500 -1.50 18.01 18.22
C LEU A 500 -0.97 16.76 18.95
N ILE A 501 -0.11 16.98 19.96
CA ILE A 501 0.47 15.88 20.75
C ILE A 501 -0.63 15.17 21.55
N ALA A 502 -1.57 15.92 22.14
CA ALA A 502 -2.72 15.35 22.84
C ALA A 502 -3.68 14.62 21.87
N LEU A 503 -3.86 15.16 20.65
CA LEU A 503 -4.68 14.51 19.63
C LEU A 503 -4.07 13.18 19.18
N VAL A 504 -2.76 13.13 18.98
CA VAL A 504 -2.03 11.89 18.61
C VAL A 504 -1.98 10.95 19.81
N ALA A 505 -1.77 11.44 21.03
CA ALA A 505 -1.79 10.63 22.24
C ALA A 505 -3.18 9.99 22.48
N SER A 506 -4.27 10.72 22.23
CA SER A 506 -5.64 10.17 22.35
C SER A 506 -5.99 9.12 21.29
N ALA A 507 -5.22 9.05 20.21
CA ALA A 507 -5.34 7.98 19.20
C ALA A 507 -4.54 6.73 19.57
N VAL A 508 -3.67 6.83 20.58
CA VAL A 508 -2.72 5.79 21.02
C VAL A 508 -3.25 5.04 22.26
N ILE A 509 -4.18 5.63 22.98
CA ILE A 509 -4.88 5.01 24.11
C ILE A 509 -6.14 4.31 23.62
#